data_eb719ca3fd008b2e2094d9cd8745400f
#
_entry.id   eb719ca3fd008b2e2094d9cd8745400f
#
_cell.length_a   1.000
_cell.length_b   1.000
_cell.length_c   1.000
_cell.angle_alpha   90.00
_cell.angle_beta   90.00
_cell.angle_gamma   90.00
#
_symmetry.space_group_name_H-M   'P 1'
#
loop_
_entity.id
_entity.type
_entity.pdbx_description
1 polymer ?
#
loop_
_entity_poly.entity_id
_entity_poly.type
_entity_poly.pdbx_seq_one_letter_code
_entity_poly.pdbx_strand_id
1 'polypeptide(L)'
;MLHVSQGRSVKALLGFFRMLKKGKIDYAKTIGFVCSDMWQAYLKVIARKLPGALHILDRYHIVATLSKALDQVRAQEARKLGRQGWDVLKRSRWLLLRRRKRLTGRQRFKLRQILQWDLRTVRAYILVEGLQALWEYRSPGHAGKFLDAWCRQAMRSRLEPVKKVARSLRKHRELILNWYRAKKRYNSGIVEGMNLLVKLRFRKAFGFRTFTAVEIALYHQLGRLPEPQLAHRFC
;
A
#
# COMPACT_ATOMS: atom_id res chain seq x y z
N MET A 1 2.42 12.77 16.01
CA MET A 1 3.58 12.33 15.18
C MET A 1 4.79 12.20 16.08
N LEU A 2 5.55 11.09 15.99
CA LEU A 2 6.68 10.82 16.90
C LEU A 2 8.05 11.08 16.27
N HIS A 3 8.18 10.95 14.96
CA HIS A 3 9.47 11.04 14.29
C HIS A 3 9.35 11.45 12.83
N VAL A 4 10.22 12.31 12.38
CA VAL A 4 10.41 12.71 10.99
C VAL A 4 11.81 12.36 10.57
N SER A 5 12.00 11.85 9.38
CA SER A 5 13.32 11.58 8.82
C SER A 5 13.34 11.83 7.31
N GLN A 6 14.50 12.24 6.82
CA GLN A 6 14.69 12.45 5.40
C GLN A 6 14.89 11.13 4.67
N GLY A 7 14.13 10.97 3.58
CA GLY A 7 14.24 9.85 2.67
C GLY A 7 13.66 8.54 3.20
N ARG A 8 13.77 7.49 2.37
CA ARG A 8 13.32 6.13 2.66
C ARG A 8 14.53 5.21 2.73
N SER A 9 15.08 5.03 3.93
CA SER A 9 16.26 4.19 4.15
C SER A 9 16.18 3.41 5.46
N VAL A 10 16.97 2.34 5.57
CA VAL A 10 17.15 1.61 6.83
C VAL A 10 17.67 2.55 7.93
N LYS A 11 18.59 3.49 7.58
CA LYS A 11 19.15 4.48 8.51
C LYS A 11 18.07 5.38 9.11
N ALA A 12 17.09 5.80 8.28
CA ALA A 12 15.95 6.60 8.72
C ALA A 12 15.09 5.85 9.74
N LEU A 13 14.75 4.58 9.47
CA LEU A 13 13.99 3.75 10.41
C LEU A 13 14.77 3.46 11.70
N LEU A 14 16.08 3.21 11.60
CA LEU A 14 16.92 3.03 12.79
C LEU A 14 17.03 4.33 13.61
N GLY A 15 16.94 5.51 12.99
CA GLY A 15 16.83 6.80 13.65
C GLY A 15 15.63 6.88 14.59
N PHE A 16 14.48 6.39 14.14
CA PHE A 16 13.29 6.29 14.97
C PHE A 16 13.51 5.43 16.23
N PHE A 17 14.10 4.24 16.08
CA PHE A 17 14.39 3.38 17.24
C PHE A 17 15.42 3.99 18.19
N ARG A 18 16.41 4.72 17.67
CA ARG A 18 17.38 5.45 18.51
C ARG A 18 16.71 6.56 19.32
N MET A 19 15.78 7.30 18.69
CA MET A 19 15.00 8.32 19.37
C MET A 19 14.17 7.74 20.52
N LEU A 20 13.47 6.61 20.29
CA LEU A 20 12.70 5.92 21.34
C LEU A 20 13.60 5.48 22.50
N LYS A 21 14.79 4.92 22.18
CA LYS A 21 15.76 4.50 23.20
C LYS A 21 16.28 5.69 24.01
N LYS A 22 16.55 6.83 23.36
CA LYS A 22 16.98 8.07 24.03
C LYS A 22 15.92 8.59 24.99
N GLY A 23 14.63 8.46 24.62
CA GLY A 23 13.49 8.78 25.47
C GLY A 23 13.18 7.71 26.54
N LYS A 24 14.08 6.75 26.77
CA LYS A 24 13.91 5.63 27.75
C LYS A 24 12.63 4.80 27.54
N ILE A 25 12.09 4.77 26.32
CA ILE A 25 10.90 3.99 25.97
C ILE A 25 11.35 2.55 25.68
N ASP A 26 10.86 1.59 26.44
CA ASP A 26 10.98 0.18 26.12
C ASP A 26 10.00 -0.19 25.00
N TYR A 27 10.40 0.15 23.78
CA TYR A 27 9.57 -0.05 22.59
C TYR A 27 9.30 -1.53 22.30
N ALA A 28 10.17 -2.44 22.75
CA ALA A 28 9.98 -3.86 22.55
C ALA A 28 8.79 -4.40 23.33
N LYS A 29 8.54 -3.85 24.54
CA LYS A 29 7.36 -4.18 25.35
C LYS A 29 6.14 -3.33 25.01
N THR A 30 6.34 -2.07 24.61
CA THR A 30 5.26 -1.12 24.41
C THR A 30 4.57 -1.28 23.06
N ILE A 31 5.32 -1.63 21.99
CA ILE A 31 4.78 -1.74 20.63
C ILE A 31 4.30 -3.17 20.38
N GLY A 32 2.99 -3.39 20.50
CA GLY A 32 2.37 -4.70 20.22
C GLY A 32 2.03 -4.93 18.74
N PHE A 33 1.91 -3.87 17.93
CA PHE A 33 1.51 -3.96 16.52
C PHE A 33 2.33 -3.03 15.64
N VAL A 34 2.73 -3.53 14.46
CA VAL A 34 3.40 -2.73 13.44
C VAL A 34 2.72 -2.95 12.10
N CYS A 35 2.33 -1.87 11.43
CA CYS A 35 1.83 -1.91 10.06
C CYS A 35 2.87 -1.32 9.11
N SER A 36 3.24 -2.04 8.06
CA SER A 36 4.22 -1.57 7.07
C SER A 36 3.88 -2.03 5.66
N ASP A 37 4.57 -1.45 4.68
CA ASP A 37 4.59 -1.98 3.33
C ASP A 37 5.49 -3.22 3.19
N MET A 38 5.56 -3.80 1.99
CA MET A 38 6.36 -4.99 1.69
C MET A 38 7.84 -4.68 1.39
N TRP A 39 8.38 -3.52 1.80
CA TRP A 39 9.77 -3.22 1.53
C TRP A 39 10.71 -4.05 2.41
N GLN A 40 11.44 -4.96 1.79
CA GLN A 40 12.23 -5.99 2.45
C GLN A 40 13.21 -5.45 3.51
N ALA A 41 13.78 -4.25 3.30
CA ALA A 41 14.70 -3.66 4.25
C ALA A 41 14.02 -3.28 5.58
N TYR A 42 12.79 -2.74 5.51
CA TYR A 42 12.01 -2.44 6.71
C TYR A 42 11.55 -3.70 7.41
N LEU A 43 11.10 -4.71 6.65
CA LEU A 43 10.66 -5.99 7.22
C LEU A 43 11.75 -6.61 8.08
N LYS A 44 13.02 -6.63 7.60
CA LYS A 44 14.17 -7.14 8.36
C LYS A 44 14.45 -6.35 9.63
N VAL A 45 14.38 -5.02 9.58
CA VAL A 45 14.62 -4.17 10.75
C VAL A 45 13.52 -4.35 11.79
N ILE A 46 12.26 -4.35 11.37
CA ILE A 46 11.10 -4.53 12.25
C ILE A 46 11.18 -5.90 12.94
N ALA A 47 11.42 -6.99 12.20
CA ALA A 47 11.55 -8.33 12.78
C ALA A 47 12.64 -8.41 13.84
N ARG A 48 13.78 -7.72 13.63
CA ARG A 48 14.89 -7.69 14.57
C ARG A 48 14.63 -6.80 15.79
N LYS A 49 13.99 -5.65 15.60
CA LYS A 49 13.79 -4.63 16.66
C LYS A 49 12.54 -4.85 17.48
N LEU A 50 11.55 -5.50 16.91
CA LEU A 50 10.23 -5.72 17.52
C LEU A 50 9.79 -7.19 17.34
N PRO A 51 10.56 -8.17 17.88
CA PRO A 51 10.26 -9.59 17.68
C PRO A 51 8.93 -10.01 18.29
N GLY A 52 8.48 -9.33 19.35
CA GLY A 52 7.21 -9.60 20.03
C GLY A 52 6.00 -8.89 19.41
N ALA A 53 6.20 -7.94 18.50
CA ALA A 53 5.10 -7.21 17.88
C ALA A 53 4.48 -7.99 16.72
N LEU A 54 3.15 -7.97 16.63
CA LEU A 54 2.44 -8.53 15.49
C LEU A 54 2.62 -7.62 14.27
N HIS A 55 3.47 -8.06 13.34
CA HIS A 55 3.77 -7.30 12.12
C HIS A 55 2.74 -7.58 11.04
N ILE A 56 2.05 -6.54 10.58
CA ILE A 56 0.94 -6.60 9.63
C ILE A 56 1.38 -5.92 8.34
N LEU A 57 1.14 -6.56 7.20
CA LEU A 57 1.33 -5.91 5.89
C LEU A 57 0.13 -5.06 5.51
N ASP A 58 0.43 -3.88 5.00
CA ASP A 58 -0.59 -2.98 4.53
C ASP A 58 -1.32 -3.53 3.29
N ARG A 59 -2.62 -3.77 3.47
CA ARG A 59 -3.53 -4.26 2.44
C ARG A 59 -3.55 -3.37 1.19
N TYR A 60 -3.48 -2.06 1.39
CA TYR A 60 -3.53 -1.11 0.28
C TYR A 60 -2.33 -1.26 -0.65
N HIS A 61 -1.13 -1.44 -0.09
CA HIS A 61 0.08 -1.68 -0.86
C HIS A 61 0.05 -3.00 -1.64
N ILE A 62 -0.59 -4.03 -1.08
CA ILE A 62 -0.79 -5.30 -1.79
C ILE A 62 -1.68 -5.08 -3.02
N VAL A 63 -2.84 -4.42 -2.84
CA VAL A 63 -3.77 -4.11 -3.93
C VAL A 63 -3.13 -3.19 -4.97
N ALA A 64 -2.38 -2.17 -4.54
CA ALA A 64 -1.69 -1.25 -5.45
C ALA A 64 -0.63 -1.98 -6.30
N THR A 65 0.13 -2.91 -5.71
CA THR A 65 1.12 -3.71 -6.43
C THR A 65 0.46 -4.61 -7.48
N LEU A 66 -0.67 -5.22 -7.14
CA LEU A 66 -1.42 -6.05 -8.08
C LEU A 66 -2.07 -5.22 -9.20
N SER A 67 -2.59 -4.03 -8.88
CA SER A 67 -3.09 -3.08 -9.88
C SER A 67 -2.01 -2.63 -10.87
N LYS A 68 -0.77 -2.40 -10.38
CA LYS A 68 0.38 -2.13 -11.26
C LYS A 68 0.68 -3.31 -12.19
N ALA A 69 0.63 -4.54 -11.69
CA ALA A 69 0.85 -5.74 -12.50
C ALA A 69 -0.22 -5.89 -13.61
N LEU A 70 -1.49 -5.63 -13.29
CA LEU A 70 -2.58 -5.57 -14.28
C LEU A 70 -2.31 -4.52 -15.35
N ASP A 71 -1.94 -3.28 -14.94
CA ASP A 71 -1.68 -2.20 -15.90
C ASP A 71 -0.47 -2.50 -16.80
N GLN A 72 0.55 -3.19 -16.29
CA GLN A 72 1.67 -3.66 -17.10
C GLN A 72 1.22 -4.65 -18.18
N VAL A 73 0.40 -5.64 -17.83
CA VAL A 73 -0.15 -6.60 -18.80
C VAL A 73 -1.00 -5.88 -19.84
N ARG A 74 -1.90 -4.98 -19.38
CA ARG A 74 -2.75 -4.18 -20.27
C ARG A 74 -1.92 -3.32 -21.23
N ALA A 75 -0.92 -2.61 -20.74
CA ALA A 75 -0.09 -1.73 -21.56
C ALA A 75 0.73 -2.49 -22.62
N GLN A 76 1.23 -3.67 -22.28
CA GLN A 76 1.92 -4.53 -23.22
C GLN A 76 0.98 -5.04 -24.32
N GLU A 77 -0.21 -5.51 -23.94
CA GLU A 77 -1.21 -6.03 -24.87
C GLU A 77 -1.84 -4.93 -25.73
N ALA A 78 -2.15 -3.78 -25.16
CA ALA A 78 -2.67 -2.63 -25.90
C ALA A 78 -1.70 -2.16 -26.99
N ARG A 79 -0.38 -2.16 -26.72
CA ARG A 79 0.63 -1.83 -27.72
C ARG A 79 0.68 -2.86 -28.87
N LYS A 80 0.57 -4.17 -28.51
CA LYS A 80 0.54 -5.24 -29.50
C LYS A 80 -0.67 -5.13 -30.41
N LEU A 81 -1.87 -4.96 -29.82
CA LEU A 81 -3.13 -4.84 -30.53
C LEU A 81 -3.18 -3.56 -31.39
N GLY A 82 -2.70 -2.44 -30.88
CA GLY A 82 -2.64 -1.18 -31.63
C GLY A 82 -1.78 -1.27 -32.88
N ARG A 83 -0.67 -2.03 -32.87
CA ARG A 83 0.13 -2.30 -34.09
C ARG A 83 -0.62 -3.14 -35.12
N GLN A 84 -1.65 -3.86 -34.71
CA GLN A 84 -2.53 -4.67 -35.56
C GLN A 84 -3.81 -3.91 -35.96
N GLY A 85 -3.92 -2.62 -35.64
CA GLY A 85 -5.12 -1.82 -35.92
C GLY A 85 -6.27 -2.01 -34.92
N TRP A 86 -6.06 -2.71 -33.79
CA TRP A 86 -7.13 -3.02 -32.84
C TRP A 86 -7.05 -2.12 -31.61
N ASP A 87 -8.06 -1.31 -31.39
CA ASP A 87 -8.13 -0.29 -30.32
C ASP A 87 -8.95 -0.74 -29.08
N VAL A 88 -9.21 -2.05 -28.93
CA VAL A 88 -10.08 -2.61 -27.85
C VAL A 88 -9.65 -2.15 -26.44
N LEU A 89 -8.36 -2.05 -26.18
CA LEU A 89 -7.81 -1.62 -24.90
C LEU A 89 -7.50 -0.12 -24.82
N LYS A 90 -7.83 0.65 -25.83
CA LYS A 90 -7.63 2.10 -25.83
C LYS A 90 -8.47 2.76 -24.74
N ARG A 91 -7.84 3.61 -23.93
CA ARG A 91 -8.48 4.30 -22.78
C ARG A 91 -9.16 3.37 -21.75
N SER A 92 -8.76 2.08 -21.69
CA SER A 92 -9.33 1.10 -20.76
C SER A 92 -8.70 1.11 -19.36
N ARG A 93 -7.58 1.81 -19.16
CA ARG A 93 -6.81 1.80 -17.90
C ARG A 93 -7.69 1.98 -16.67
N TRP A 94 -8.42 3.08 -16.61
CA TRP A 94 -9.23 3.43 -15.44
C TRP A 94 -10.49 2.57 -15.30
N LEU A 95 -10.97 1.95 -16.38
CA LEU A 95 -12.06 0.97 -16.32
C LEU A 95 -11.62 -0.30 -15.58
N LEU A 96 -10.40 -0.75 -15.82
CA LEU A 96 -9.85 -1.98 -15.26
C LEU A 96 -9.26 -1.79 -13.86
N LEU A 97 -8.78 -0.57 -13.51
CA LEU A 97 -8.16 -0.30 -12.21
C LEU A 97 -9.14 0.22 -11.15
N ARG A 98 -10.30 0.73 -11.55
CA ARG A 98 -11.35 1.15 -10.61
C ARG A 98 -12.14 -0.05 -10.11
N ARG A 99 -12.53 -0.02 -8.85
CA ARG A 99 -13.49 -0.99 -8.30
C ARG A 99 -14.78 -0.95 -9.09
N ARG A 100 -15.30 -2.12 -9.46
CA ARG A 100 -16.53 -2.28 -10.27
C ARG A 100 -17.71 -1.48 -9.71
N LYS A 101 -17.84 -1.40 -8.38
CA LYS A 101 -18.88 -0.62 -7.68
C LYS A 101 -18.79 0.89 -7.94
N ARG A 102 -17.63 1.42 -8.31
CA ARG A 102 -17.40 2.85 -8.57
C ARG A 102 -17.47 3.24 -10.05
N LEU A 103 -17.81 2.29 -10.92
CA LEU A 103 -17.97 2.55 -12.35
C LEU A 103 -19.39 3.06 -12.63
N THR A 104 -19.50 4.05 -13.53
CA THR A 104 -20.78 4.50 -14.08
C THR A 104 -21.42 3.44 -14.97
N GLY A 105 -22.70 3.59 -15.32
CA GLY A 105 -23.39 2.67 -16.22
C GLY A 105 -22.67 2.47 -17.56
N ARG A 106 -22.28 3.57 -18.21
CA ARG A 106 -21.49 3.56 -19.46
C ARG A 106 -20.15 2.87 -19.31
N GLN A 107 -19.47 3.10 -18.20
CA GLN A 107 -18.18 2.45 -17.92
C GLN A 107 -18.33 0.95 -17.66
N ARG A 108 -19.37 0.53 -16.96
CA ARG A 108 -19.70 -0.90 -16.76
C ARG A 108 -20.02 -1.59 -18.08
N PHE A 109 -20.76 -0.93 -18.97
CA PHE A 109 -21.05 -1.47 -20.30
C PHE A 109 -19.75 -1.68 -21.09
N LYS A 110 -18.89 -0.66 -21.17
CA LYS A 110 -17.60 -0.76 -21.87
C LYS A 110 -16.67 -1.82 -21.25
N LEU A 111 -16.64 -1.95 -19.93
CA LEU A 111 -15.89 -3.02 -19.26
C LEU A 111 -16.43 -4.38 -19.68
N ARG A 112 -17.76 -4.56 -19.72
CA ARG A 112 -18.40 -5.83 -20.13
C ARG A 112 -18.00 -6.21 -21.55
N GLN A 113 -17.98 -5.26 -22.49
CA GLN A 113 -17.50 -5.50 -23.85
C GLN A 113 -16.03 -5.98 -23.88
N ILE A 114 -15.14 -5.35 -23.09
CA ILE A 114 -13.74 -5.79 -23.00
C ILE A 114 -13.64 -7.21 -22.44
N LEU A 115 -14.45 -7.55 -21.43
CA LEU A 115 -14.41 -8.86 -20.77
C LEU A 115 -14.88 -10.04 -21.67
N GLN A 116 -15.51 -9.76 -22.83
CA GLN A 116 -15.92 -10.79 -23.82
C GLN A 116 -14.74 -11.27 -24.68
N TRP A 117 -13.61 -10.54 -24.68
CA TRP A 117 -12.46 -10.90 -25.49
C TRP A 117 -11.52 -11.86 -24.72
N ASP A 118 -10.94 -12.84 -25.41
CA ASP A 118 -9.88 -13.67 -24.82
C ASP A 118 -8.53 -12.92 -24.81
N LEU A 119 -8.43 -11.96 -23.92
CA LEU A 119 -7.23 -11.13 -23.75
C LEU A 119 -6.46 -11.53 -22.49
N ARG A 120 -5.15 -11.44 -22.55
CA ARG A 120 -4.26 -11.56 -21.38
C ARG A 120 -4.65 -10.55 -20.29
N THR A 121 -5.06 -9.35 -20.69
CA THR A 121 -5.58 -8.29 -19.80
C THR A 121 -6.82 -8.72 -19.05
N VAL A 122 -7.76 -9.41 -19.71
CA VAL A 122 -8.97 -9.93 -19.07
C VAL A 122 -8.64 -11.00 -18.06
N ARG A 123 -7.74 -11.93 -18.38
CA ARG A 123 -7.26 -12.94 -17.43
C ARG A 123 -6.57 -12.30 -16.22
N ALA A 124 -5.74 -11.27 -16.43
CA ALA A 124 -5.13 -10.50 -15.35
C ALA A 124 -6.19 -9.80 -14.48
N TYR A 125 -7.19 -9.18 -15.10
CA TYR A 125 -8.28 -8.51 -14.40
C TYR A 125 -9.08 -9.46 -13.49
N ILE A 126 -9.43 -10.65 -13.99
CA ILE A 126 -10.14 -11.67 -13.21
C ILE A 126 -9.31 -12.09 -11.98
N LEU A 127 -8.01 -12.27 -12.13
CA LEU A 127 -7.12 -12.60 -11.02
C LEU A 127 -7.06 -11.46 -9.99
N VAL A 128 -7.00 -10.19 -10.44
CA VAL A 128 -6.96 -9.03 -9.55
C VAL A 128 -8.25 -8.86 -8.78
N GLU A 129 -9.40 -8.96 -9.45
CA GLU A 129 -10.72 -8.92 -8.81
C GLU A 129 -10.90 -10.09 -7.84
N GLY A 130 -10.48 -11.30 -8.26
CA GLY A 130 -10.58 -12.50 -7.42
C GLY A 130 -9.83 -12.35 -6.09
N LEU A 131 -8.64 -11.70 -6.06
CA LEU A 131 -7.91 -11.50 -4.80
C LEU A 131 -8.68 -10.62 -3.81
N GLN A 132 -9.60 -9.77 -4.26
CA GLN A 132 -10.36 -8.91 -3.35
C GLN A 132 -11.17 -9.72 -2.33
N ALA A 133 -11.63 -10.92 -2.70
CA ALA A 133 -12.34 -11.82 -1.79
C ALA A 133 -11.49 -12.24 -0.58
N LEU A 134 -10.15 -12.18 -0.69
CA LEU A 134 -9.26 -12.44 0.45
C LEU A 134 -9.69 -11.62 1.67
N TRP A 135 -10.03 -10.36 1.51
CA TRP A 135 -10.32 -9.45 2.61
C TRP A 135 -11.69 -9.65 3.27
N GLU A 136 -12.54 -10.48 2.68
CA GLU A 136 -13.88 -10.80 3.20
C GLU A 136 -13.83 -11.92 4.26
N TYR A 137 -12.83 -12.80 4.20
CA TYR A 137 -12.68 -13.89 5.18
C TYR A 137 -12.54 -13.33 6.61
N ARG A 138 -13.07 -14.09 7.57
CA ARG A 138 -12.99 -13.74 9.01
C ARG A 138 -11.84 -14.46 9.71
N SER A 139 -11.51 -15.66 9.29
CA SER A 139 -10.51 -16.51 9.93
C SER A 139 -9.18 -16.49 9.15
N PRO A 140 -8.03 -16.43 9.84
CA PRO A 140 -6.72 -16.51 9.20
C PRO A 140 -6.50 -17.83 8.46
N GLY A 141 -7.07 -18.95 8.97
CA GLY A 141 -6.96 -20.27 8.32
C GLY A 141 -7.64 -20.31 6.95
N HIS A 142 -8.89 -19.85 6.87
CA HIS A 142 -9.61 -19.81 5.59
C HIS A 142 -8.98 -18.80 4.63
N ALA A 143 -8.58 -17.61 5.12
CA ALA A 143 -7.86 -16.64 4.32
C ALA A 143 -6.54 -17.20 3.77
N GLY A 144 -5.82 -17.98 4.57
CA GLY A 144 -4.58 -18.65 4.15
C GLY A 144 -4.82 -19.68 3.05
N LYS A 145 -5.81 -20.56 3.20
CA LYS A 145 -6.18 -21.54 2.17
C LYS A 145 -6.57 -20.86 0.86
N PHE A 146 -7.36 -19.78 0.94
CA PHE A 146 -7.72 -18.98 -0.22
C PHE A 146 -6.50 -18.34 -0.89
N LEU A 147 -5.62 -17.70 -0.12
CA LEU A 147 -4.41 -17.07 -0.64
C LEU A 147 -3.50 -18.08 -1.34
N ASP A 148 -3.34 -19.27 -0.77
CA ASP A 148 -2.53 -20.35 -1.36
C ASP A 148 -3.14 -20.85 -2.68
N ALA A 149 -4.47 -21.00 -2.74
CA ALA A 149 -5.20 -21.38 -3.96
C ALA A 149 -5.08 -20.31 -5.04
N TRP A 150 -5.28 -19.04 -4.68
CA TRP A 150 -5.11 -17.90 -5.58
C TRP A 150 -3.68 -17.82 -6.12
N CYS A 151 -2.67 -17.98 -5.27
CA CYS A 151 -1.28 -17.99 -5.69
C CYS A 151 -0.96 -19.13 -6.67
N ARG A 152 -1.53 -20.33 -6.47
CA ARG A 152 -1.39 -21.42 -7.44
C ARG A 152 -1.98 -21.07 -8.80
N GLN A 153 -3.17 -20.48 -8.82
CA GLN A 153 -3.85 -20.02 -10.05
C GLN A 153 -3.03 -18.93 -10.76
N ALA A 154 -2.56 -17.92 -10.02
CA ALA A 154 -1.75 -16.83 -10.53
C ALA A 154 -0.42 -17.34 -11.15
N MET A 155 0.22 -18.34 -10.56
CA MET A 155 1.45 -18.94 -11.09
C MET A 155 1.23 -19.70 -12.40
N ARG A 156 0.03 -20.25 -12.64
CA ARG A 156 -0.35 -20.94 -13.89
C ARG A 156 -0.82 -19.98 -14.99
N SER A 157 -1.03 -18.70 -14.69
CA SER A 157 -1.65 -17.73 -15.61
C SER A 157 -0.80 -17.36 -16.84
N ARG A 158 0.50 -17.68 -16.87
CA ARG A 158 1.48 -17.23 -17.88
C ARG A 158 1.62 -15.69 -17.97
N LEU A 159 1.20 -14.95 -16.91
CA LEU A 159 1.27 -13.50 -16.82
C LEU A 159 2.41 -13.12 -15.86
N GLU A 160 3.60 -12.87 -16.39
CA GLU A 160 4.79 -12.68 -15.56
C GLU A 160 4.66 -11.54 -14.52
N PRO A 161 4.04 -10.37 -14.80
CA PRO A 161 3.80 -9.36 -13.79
C PRO A 161 2.95 -9.87 -12.61
N VAL A 162 1.92 -10.67 -12.88
CA VAL A 162 1.04 -11.25 -11.84
C VAL A 162 1.76 -12.34 -11.06
N LYS A 163 2.56 -13.19 -11.74
CA LYS A 163 3.40 -14.22 -11.09
C LYS A 163 4.41 -13.61 -10.11
N LYS A 164 5.02 -12.46 -10.45
CA LYS A 164 5.91 -11.73 -9.52
C LYS A 164 5.19 -11.35 -8.24
N VAL A 165 3.97 -10.85 -8.35
CA VAL A 165 3.14 -10.52 -7.17
C VAL A 165 2.82 -11.80 -6.38
N ALA A 166 2.39 -12.88 -7.03
CA ALA A 166 2.07 -14.13 -6.35
C ALA A 166 3.27 -14.71 -5.57
N ARG A 167 4.49 -14.65 -6.13
CA ARG A 167 5.72 -15.05 -5.42
C ARG A 167 5.95 -14.18 -4.18
N SER A 168 5.73 -12.87 -4.31
CA SER A 168 5.86 -11.94 -3.16
C SER A 168 4.83 -12.23 -2.08
N LEU A 169 3.57 -12.46 -2.44
CA LEU A 169 2.51 -12.78 -1.47
C LEU A 169 2.78 -14.10 -0.74
N ARG A 170 3.25 -15.14 -1.45
CA ARG A 170 3.67 -16.41 -0.82
C ARG A 170 4.77 -16.19 0.21
N LYS A 171 5.79 -15.42 -0.15
CA LYS A 171 6.92 -15.10 0.76
C LYS A 171 6.46 -14.40 2.02
N HIS A 172 5.44 -13.57 1.94
CA HIS A 172 4.95 -12.75 3.04
C HIS A 172 3.61 -13.25 3.63
N ARG A 173 3.27 -14.50 3.37
CA ARG A 173 1.97 -15.11 3.73
C ARG A 173 1.59 -14.85 5.19
N GLU A 174 2.47 -15.14 6.13
CA GLU A 174 2.19 -14.98 7.55
C GLU A 174 1.95 -13.51 7.95
N LEU A 175 2.73 -12.59 7.39
CA LEU A 175 2.54 -11.16 7.63
C LEU A 175 1.20 -10.64 7.09
N ILE A 176 0.70 -11.23 5.99
CA ILE A 176 -0.64 -10.94 5.45
C ILE A 176 -1.72 -11.47 6.39
N LEU A 177 -1.54 -12.70 6.89
CA LEU A 177 -2.50 -13.35 7.80
C LEU A 177 -2.55 -12.69 9.18
N ASN A 178 -1.50 -11.98 9.58
CA ASN A 178 -1.48 -11.20 10.81
C ASN A 178 -2.56 -10.12 10.86
N TRP A 179 -3.03 -9.61 9.72
CA TRP A 179 -4.17 -8.70 9.67
C TRP A 179 -5.45 -9.30 10.26
N TYR A 180 -5.69 -10.60 10.05
CA TYR A 180 -6.83 -11.33 10.64
C TYR A 180 -6.61 -11.61 12.12
N ARG A 181 -5.37 -11.97 12.52
CA ARG A 181 -4.99 -12.15 13.94
C ARG A 181 -5.19 -10.87 14.74
N ALA A 182 -4.94 -9.71 14.11
CA ALA A 182 -5.22 -8.38 14.66
C ALA A 182 -6.69 -7.96 14.55
N LYS A 183 -7.63 -8.91 14.31
CA LYS A 183 -9.08 -8.67 14.20
C LYS A 183 -9.43 -7.57 13.17
N LYS A 184 -8.63 -7.43 12.12
CA LYS A 184 -8.80 -6.44 11.02
C LYS A 184 -8.75 -4.97 11.47
N ARG A 185 -8.28 -4.66 12.67
CA ARG A 185 -8.33 -3.31 13.27
C ARG A 185 -7.32 -2.34 12.68
N TYR A 186 -6.20 -2.82 12.15
CA TYR A 186 -5.09 -1.97 11.71
C TYR A 186 -5.02 -1.88 10.20
N ASN A 187 -4.94 -0.66 9.71
CA ASN A 187 -4.68 -0.33 8.31
C ASN A 187 -3.81 0.93 8.24
N SER A 188 -3.26 1.21 7.07
CA SER A 188 -2.43 2.40 6.85
C SER A 188 -3.24 3.68 6.59
N GLY A 189 -4.56 3.66 6.69
CA GLY A 189 -5.41 4.81 6.33
C GLY A 189 -5.04 6.10 7.08
N ILE A 190 -4.69 5.98 8.37
CA ILE A 190 -4.19 7.13 9.18
C ILE A 190 -2.87 7.64 8.60
N VAL A 191 -1.95 6.75 8.24
CA VAL A 191 -0.65 7.11 7.66
C VAL A 191 -0.82 7.75 6.28
N GLU A 192 -1.76 7.25 5.47
CA GLU A 192 -2.10 7.85 4.17
C GLU A 192 -2.68 9.25 4.33
N GLY A 193 -3.59 9.45 5.30
CA GLY A 193 -4.10 10.77 5.66
C GLY A 193 -2.99 11.73 6.08
N MET A 194 -2.09 11.28 6.95
CA MET A 194 -0.92 12.09 7.36
C MET A 194 0.01 12.39 6.17
N ASN A 195 0.30 11.42 5.31
CA ASN A 195 1.11 11.64 4.11
C ASN A 195 0.45 12.64 3.14
N LEU A 196 -0.88 12.65 3.04
CA LEU A 196 -1.60 13.64 2.25
C LEU A 196 -1.45 15.04 2.85
N LEU A 197 -1.60 15.18 4.17
CA LEU A 197 -1.39 16.46 4.87
C LEU A 197 0.03 16.97 4.67
N VAL A 198 1.04 16.11 4.79
CA VAL A 198 2.45 16.45 4.49
C VAL A 198 2.58 16.99 3.06
N LYS A 199 2.05 16.28 2.06
CA LYS A 199 2.10 16.74 0.65
C LYS A 199 1.41 18.08 0.43
N LEU A 200 0.27 18.30 1.08
CA LEU A 200 -0.47 19.57 0.99
C LEU A 200 0.36 20.72 1.60
N ARG A 201 1.07 20.47 2.69
CA ARG A 201 1.96 21.48 3.30
C ARG A 201 3.11 21.85 2.41
N PHE A 202 3.79 20.88 1.82
CA PHE A 202 4.85 21.15 0.84
C PHE A 202 4.33 22.01 -0.32
N ARG A 203 3.12 21.74 -0.82
CA ARG A 203 2.51 22.54 -1.88
C ARG A 203 2.18 23.97 -1.43
N LYS A 204 1.58 24.14 -0.24
CA LYS A 204 1.22 25.46 0.30
C LYS A 204 2.44 26.32 0.62
N ALA A 205 3.55 25.69 1.04
CA ALA A 205 4.81 26.39 1.34
C ALA A 205 5.68 26.60 0.10
N PHE A 206 5.24 26.22 -1.10
CA PHE A 206 6.05 26.23 -2.32
C PHE A 206 7.39 25.51 -2.17
N GLY A 207 7.47 24.55 -1.23
CA GLY A 207 8.66 23.83 -0.84
C GLY A 207 9.28 24.38 0.46
N PHE A 208 10.37 23.76 0.87
CA PHE A 208 11.17 24.17 2.03
C PHE A 208 12.64 24.18 1.64
N ARG A 209 13.39 25.20 2.08
CA ARG A 209 14.83 25.32 1.77
C ARG A 209 15.69 24.32 2.53
N THR A 210 15.29 23.94 3.73
CA THR A 210 16.06 23.03 4.59
C THR A 210 15.19 21.93 5.17
N PHE A 211 15.80 20.79 5.50
CA PHE A 211 15.08 19.69 6.17
C PHE A 211 14.63 20.10 7.59
N THR A 212 15.41 20.92 8.30
CA THR A 212 15.03 21.44 9.61
C THR A 212 13.72 22.24 9.56
N ALA A 213 13.53 23.07 8.52
CA ALA A 213 12.28 23.81 8.35
C ALA A 213 11.09 22.86 8.07
N VAL A 214 11.31 21.78 7.30
CA VAL A 214 10.31 20.71 7.13
C VAL A 214 9.97 20.07 8.45
N GLU A 215 10.94 19.68 9.22
CA GLU A 215 10.79 18.98 10.50
C GLU A 215 9.99 19.83 11.48
N ILE A 216 10.36 21.10 11.67
CA ILE A 216 9.64 22.06 12.52
C ILE A 216 8.18 22.18 12.07
N ALA A 217 7.95 22.46 10.79
CA ALA A 217 6.60 22.64 10.24
C ALA A 217 5.71 21.41 10.44
N LEU A 218 6.28 20.20 10.28
CA LEU A 218 5.55 18.95 10.46
C LEU A 218 5.28 18.63 11.93
N TYR A 219 6.21 18.92 12.85
CA TYR A 219 5.98 18.76 14.29
C TYR A 219 4.92 19.72 14.80
N HIS A 220 4.95 20.99 14.41
CA HIS A 220 3.90 21.94 14.76
C HIS A 220 2.51 21.47 14.32
N GLN A 221 2.41 20.99 13.11
CA GLN A 221 1.11 20.69 12.54
C GLN A 221 0.55 19.32 12.90
N LEU A 222 1.41 18.30 12.95
CA LEU A 222 1.01 16.91 13.15
C LEU A 222 1.38 16.40 14.55
N GLY A 223 2.21 17.14 15.29
CA GLY A 223 2.70 16.78 16.60
C GLY A 223 1.74 17.06 17.73
N ARG A 224 0.66 17.85 17.50
CA ARG A 224 -0.23 18.35 18.56
C ARG A 224 0.54 19.00 19.69
N LEU A 225 1.52 19.84 19.32
CA LEU A 225 2.24 20.63 20.31
C LEU A 225 1.26 21.60 21.00
N PRO A 226 1.42 21.85 22.30
CA PRO A 226 0.65 22.88 22.97
C PRO A 226 0.88 24.23 22.29
N GLU A 227 -0.14 25.03 22.18
CA GLU A 227 0.01 26.40 21.68
C GLU A 227 0.91 27.20 22.63
N PRO A 228 1.85 28.03 22.10
CA PRO A 228 2.63 28.90 22.95
C PRO A 228 1.69 29.82 23.75
N GLN A 229 1.91 29.92 25.05
CA GLN A 229 1.10 30.81 25.90
C GLN A 229 1.38 32.30 25.65
N LEU A 230 2.33 32.61 24.76
CA LEU A 230 2.62 33.98 24.34
C LEU A 230 1.52 34.46 23.39
N ALA A 231 0.53 35.16 23.94
CA ALA A 231 -0.32 36.02 23.14
C ALA A 231 0.57 37.08 22.47
N HIS A 232 0.70 37.05 21.16
CA HIS A 232 1.23 38.18 20.41
C HIS A 232 0.23 39.34 20.60
N ARG A 233 0.50 40.19 21.56
CA ARG A 233 -0.12 41.50 21.60
C ARG A 233 0.51 42.29 20.45
N PHE A 234 -0.18 42.33 19.34
CA PHE A 234 0.04 43.37 18.35
C PHE A 234 -0.51 44.65 18.96
N CYS A 235 0.37 45.53 19.42
CA CYS A 235 0.03 46.94 19.66
C CYS A 235 -0.04 47.65 18.31
#